data_c4683700e4b0508a1bdf47c1d760f593
#
_entry.id   c4683700e4b0508a1bdf47c1d760f593
#
_cell.length_a   1.000
_cell.length_b   1.000
_cell.length_c   1.000
_cell.angle_alpha   90.00
_cell.angle_beta   90.00
_cell.angle_gamma   90.00
#
_symmetry.space_group_name_H-M   'P 1'
#
loop_
_entity.id
_entity.type
_entity.pdbx_description
1 polymer ?
#
loop_
_entity_poly.entity_id
_entity_poly.type
_entity_poly.pdbx_seq_one_letter_code
_entity_poly.pdbx_strand_id
1 'polypeptide(L)'
;LAKRRLPPPRTWNDLLQPQYKGLIIMPNPLTSGTGFLHVVAVLTKFGEQRGWAYLTELDKNIAQYTRSGGAPARMAAQGEIPIALSLDFAVLTYKQQGFPVELVWPDGTGYELEVNALLKGARNAEAAKRFLDWAISLNAMRAYAKWKMGVTMPGVTAGPHVPQLHTVPLLKVDFQWAGENRQRILDEWKRRFTR
;
A
#
# COMPACT_ATOMS: atom_id res chain seq x y z
N LEU A 1 4.68 4.43 19.17
CA LEU A 1 6.15 4.59 19.23
C LEU A 1 6.55 5.55 20.36
N ALA A 2 5.89 6.72 20.52
CA ALA A 2 6.25 7.70 21.54
C ALA A 2 6.27 7.11 22.96
N LYS A 3 5.26 6.34 23.36
CA LYS A 3 5.21 5.66 24.66
C LYS A 3 6.40 4.70 24.88
N ARG A 4 6.98 4.18 23.82
CA ARG A 4 8.14 3.27 23.86
C ARG A 4 9.48 4.00 23.68
N ARG A 5 9.45 5.33 23.49
CA ARG A 5 10.62 6.18 23.19
C ARG A 5 11.41 5.69 21.96
N LEU A 6 10.68 5.12 20.98
CA LEU A 6 11.28 4.67 19.73
C LEU A 6 11.08 5.72 18.63
N PRO A 7 12.11 6.02 17.82
CA PRO A 7 11.96 6.90 16.67
C PRO A 7 11.00 6.29 15.64
N PRO A 8 10.28 7.10 14.87
CA PRO A 8 9.51 6.58 13.73
C PRO A 8 10.47 6.16 12.60
N PRO A 9 10.25 5.00 11.96
CA PRO A 9 11.01 4.61 10.77
C PRO A 9 10.72 5.58 9.63
N ARG A 10 11.77 6.03 8.92
CA ARG A 10 11.68 6.97 7.80
C ARG A 10 12.07 6.33 6.46
N THR A 11 12.86 5.29 6.51
CA THR A 11 13.37 4.57 5.34
C THR A 11 12.96 3.10 5.38
N TRP A 12 13.06 2.45 4.23
CA TRP A 12 12.89 1.00 4.15
C TRP A 12 13.85 0.24 5.08
N ASN A 13 15.10 0.70 5.16
CA ASN A 13 16.12 0.04 6.00
C ASN A 13 15.86 0.22 7.50
N ASP A 14 15.19 1.29 7.90
CA ASP A 14 14.84 1.48 9.30
C ASP A 14 13.93 0.36 9.81
N LEU A 15 13.06 -0.18 8.95
CA LEU A 15 12.16 -1.28 9.31
C LEU A 15 12.91 -2.57 9.69
N LEU A 16 14.17 -2.70 9.30
CA LEU A 16 15.01 -3.85 9.65
C LEU A 16 15.69 -3.72 11.02
N GLN A 17 15.59 -2.56 11.66
CA GLN A 17 16.24 -2.31 12.95
C GLN A 17 15.72 -3.25 14.04
N PRO A 18 16.58 -3.87 14.85
CA PRO A 18 16.16 -4.85 15.89
C PRO A 18 15.20 -4.28 16.92
N GLN A 19 15.25 -2.95 17.14
CA GLN A 19 14.35 -2.25 18.06
C GLN A 19 12.87 -2.34 17.65
N TYR A 20 12.55 -2.69 16.40
CA TYR A 20 11.19 -2.84 15.89
C TYR A 20 10.70 -4.31 15.89
N LYS A 21 11.48 -5.22 16.47
CA LYS A 21 11.10 -6.63 16.54
C LYS A 21 9.72 -6.82 17.17
N GLY A 22 8.81 -7.47 16.42
CA GLY A 22 7.43 -7.68 16.83
C GLY A 22 6.57 -6.41 16.91
N LEU A 23 6.99 -5.32 16.27
CA LEU A 23 6.27 -4.03 16.28
C LEU A 23 5.74 -3.63 14.90
N ILE A 24 5.94 -4.42 13.88
CA ILE A 24 5.49 -4.15 12.51
C ILE A 24 4.35 -5.09 12.14
N ILE A 25 3.35 -4.55 11.45
CA ILE A 25 2.24 -5.31 10.88
C ILE A 25 2.14 -4.98 9.38
N MET A 26 1.91 -6.01 8.56
CA MET A 26 1.68 -5.81 7.12
C MET A 26 0.61 -6.77 6.59
N PRO A 27 -0.01 -6.46 5.44
CA PRO A 27 -0.95 -7.38 4.81
C PRO A 27 -0.23 -8.62 4.26
N ASN A 28 -0.86 -9.78 4.37
CA ASN A 28 -0.36 -11.02 3.78
C ASN A 28 -0.52 -10.98 2.25
N PRO A 29 0.52 -11.15 1.45
CA PRO A 29 0.43 -11.12 -0.01
C PRO A 29 -0.39 -12.27 -0.60
N LEU A 30 -0.59 -13.38 0.14
CA LEU A 30 -1.44 -14.49 -0.30
C LEU A 30 -2.94 -14.17 -0.26
N THR A 31 -3.35 -13.20 0.56
CA THR A 31 -4.76 -12.87 0.79
C THR A 31 -5.11 -11.41 0.47
N SER A 32 -4.12 -10.57 0.22
CA SER A 32 -4.28 -9.13 0.00
C SER A 32 -3.49 -8.67 -1.23
N GLY A 33 -4.16 -7.98 -2.16
CA GLY A 33 -3.52 -7.30 -3.28
C GLY A 33 -2.49 -6.29 -2.80
N THR A 34 -2.81 -5.48 -1.78
CA THR A 34 -1.89 -4.53 -1.15
C THR A 34 -0.65 -5.24 -0.59
N GLY A 35 -0.83 -6.40 0.06
CA GLY A 35 0.30 -7.21 0.53
C GLY A 35 1.19 -7.68 -0.63
N PHE A 36 0.60 -8.13 -1.73
CA PHE A 36 1.34 -8.50 -2.92
C PHE A 36 2.13 -7.32 -3.50
N LEU A 37 1.52 -6.14 -3.58
CA LEU A 37 2.20 -4.94 -4.08
C LEU A 37 3.32 -4.45 -3.17
N HIS A 38 3.25 -4.65 -1.86
CA HIS A 38 4.40 -4.42 -0.97
C HIS A 38 5.59 -5.31 -1.34
N VAL A 39 5.34 -6.59 -1.63
CA VAL A 39 6.40 -7.50 -2.11
C VAL A 39 6.96 -7.02 -3.44
N VAL A 40 6.10 -6.70 -4.41
CA VAL A 40 6.50 -6.16 -5.71
C VAL A 40 7.35 -4.89 -5.54
N ALA A 41 6.95 -3.96 -4.67
CA ALA A 41 7.69 -2.74 -4.41
C ALA A 41 9.10 -3.02 -3.89
N VAL A 42 9.24 -3.96 -2.95
CA VAL A 42 10.55 -4.38 -2.43
C VAL A 42 11.42 -5.02 -3.51
N LEU A 43 10.84 -5.92 -4.32
CA LEU A 43 11.56 -6.57 -5.42
C LEU A 43 11.96 -5.56 -6.50
N THR A 44 11.11 -4.58 -6.81
CA THR A 44 11.42 -3.49 -7.75
C THR A 44 12.55 -2.62 -7.23
N LYS A 45 12.51 -2.23 -5.94
CA LYS A 45 13.49 -1.32 -5.34
C LYS A 45 14.86 -1.92 -5.20
N PHE A 46 14.95 -3.15 -4.74
CA PHE A 46 16.22 -3.77 -4.38
C PHE A 46 16.73 -4.80 -5.41
N GLY A 47 15.92 -5.11 -6.41
CA GLY A 47 16.13 -6.26 -7.28
C GLY A 47 15.72 -7.57 -6.59
N GLU A 48 15.48 -8.61 -7.37
CA GLU A 48 14.84 -9.83 -6.88
C GLU A 48 15.63 -10.51 -5.75
N GLN A 49 16.92 -10.75 -5.96
CA GLN A 49 17.75 -11.44 -4.97
C GLN A 49 17.83 -10.68 -3.64
N ARG A 50 18.17 -9.40 -3.69
CA ARG A 50 18.28 -8.55 -2.49
C ARG A 50 16.91 -8.24 -1.87
N GLY A 51 15.87 -8.14 -2.70
CA GLY A 51 14.51 -7.94 -2.24
C GLY A 51 14.00 -9.09 -1.38
N TRP A 52 14.26 -10.33 -1.80
CA TRP A 52 13.92 -11.50 -0.98
C TRP A 52 14.74 -11.57 0.30
N ALA A 53 16.02 -11.22 0.26
CA ALA A 53 16.85 -11.11 1.47
C ALA A 53 16.30 -10.04 2.42
N TYR A 54 15.93 -8.86 1.90
CA TYR A 54 15.27 -7.79 2.66
C TYR A 54 13.97 -8.27 3.34
N LEU A 55 13.09 -8.95 2.60
CA LEU A 55 11.84 -9.48 3.15
C LEU A 55 12.07 -10.52 4.23
N THR A 56 13.12 -11.34 4.11
CA THR A 56 13.52 -12.30 5.14
C THR A 56 13.96 -11.60 6.44
N GLU A 57 14.70 -10.50 6.33
CA GLU A 57 15.09 -9.71 7.50
C GLU A 57 13.88 -8.97 8.10
N LEU A 58 13.01 -8.40 7.24
CA LEU A 58 11.79 -7.72 7.68
C LEU A 58 10.86 -8.66 8.45
N ASP A 59 10.72 -9.93 8.02
CA ASP A 59 9.88 -10.93 8.67
C ASP A 59 10.21 -11.12 10.16
N LYS A 60 11.48 -10.94 10.54
CA LYS A 60 11.92 -11.02 11.94
C LYS A 60 11.29 -9.92 12.83
N ASN A 61 10.90 -8.80 12.22
CA ASN A 61 10.29 -7.67 12.90
C ASN A 61 8.76 -7.66 12.78
N ILE A 62 8.18 -8.51 11.91
CA ILE A 62 6.73 -8.60 11.73
C ILE A 62 6.10 -9.32 12.93
N ALA A 63 5.14 -8.64 13.56
CA ALA A 63 4.30 -9.22 14.61
C ALA A 63 3.19 -10.09 14.02
N GLN A 64 2.59 -9.63 12.91
CA GLN A 64 1.43 -10.27 12.32
C GLN A 64 1.26 -9.88 10.84
N TYR A 65 0.77 -10.84 10.06
CA TYR A 65 0.28 -10.63 8.71
C TYR A 65 -1.25 -10.58 8.70
N THR A 66 -1.84 -9.50 8.18
CA THR A 66 -3.30 -9.33 8.11
C THR A 66 -3.90 -9.86 6.81
N ARG A 67 -5.20 -10.18 6.83
CA ARG A 67 -5.91 -10.64 5.62
C ARG A 67 -6.23 -9.54 4.63
N SER A 68 -6.33 -8.28 5.06
CA SER A 68 -6.69 -7.14 4.21
C SER A 68 -5.69 -6.00 4.29
N GLY A 69 -5.61 -5.20 3.20
CA GLY A 69 -4.66 -4.08 3.08
C GLY A 69 -4.90 -2.94 4.06
N GLY A 70 -6.15 -2.68 4.45
CA GLY A 70 -6.51 -1.59 5.37
C GLY A 70 -6.44 -1.97 6.86
N ALA A 71 -6.39 -3.26 7.20
CA ALA A 71 -6.36 -3.70 8.60
C ALA A 71 -5.14 -3.18 9.37
N PRO A 72 -3.91 -3.13 8.81
CA PRO A 72 -2.76 -2.58 9.51
C PRO A 72 -2.95 -1.13 9.93
N ALA A 73 -3.50 -0.27 9.06
CA ALA A 73 -3.76 1.13 9.39
C ALA A 73 -4.72 1.26 10.58
N ARG A 74 -5.79 0.45 10.61
CA ARG A 74 -6.74 0.42 11.73
C ARG A 74 -6.05 0.01 13.03
N MET A 75 -5.29 -1.07 13.02
CA MET A 75 -4.61 -1.58 14.22
C MET A 75 -3.57 -0.60 14.75
N ALA A 76 -2.86 0.11 13.86
CA ALA A 76 -1.94 1.16 14.27
C ALA A 76 -2.69 2.36 14.87
N ALA A 77 -3.82 2.77 14.28
CA ALA A 77 -4.65 3.87 14.79
C ALA A 77 -5.20 3.56 16.19
N GLN A 78 -5.62 2.32 16.42
CA GLN A 78 -6.12 1.83 17.71
C GLN A 78 -4.99 1.59 18.75
N GLY A 79 -3.73 1.70 18.33
CA GLY A 79 -2.57 1.52 19.22
C GLY A 79 -2.23 0.05 19.52
N GLU A 80 -2.81 -0.90 18.79
CA GLU A 80 -2.53 -2.33 18.95
C GLU A 80 -1.09 -2.67 18.55
N ILE A 81 -0.65 -2.19 17.36
CA ILE A 81 0.72 -2.35 16.85
C ILE A 81 1.21 -1.01 16.30
N PRO A 82 2.43 -0.56 16.69
CA PRO A 82 2.83 0.82 16.46
C PRO A 82 3.31 1.15 15.04
N ILE A 83 3.66 0.16 14.22
CA ILE A 83 4.15 0.37 12.84
C ILE A 83 3.31 -0.49 11.89
N ALA A 84 2.74 0.16 10.87
CA ALA A 84 1.89 -0.49 9.89
C ALA A 84 2.37 -0.23 8.46
N LEU A 85 2.51 -1.28 7.65
CA LEU A 85 2.57 -1.16 6.20
C LEU A 85 1.14 -1.26 5.67
N SER A 86 0.64 -0.23 4.99
CA SER A 86 -0.76 -0.15 4.61
C SER A 86 -0.98 0.82 3.45
N LEU A 87 -2.24 1.13 3.16
CA LEU A 87 -2.67 2.12 2.18
C LEU A 87 -2.68 3.51 2.82
N ASP A 88 -2.16 4.49 2.12
CA ASP A 88 -2.06 5.88 2.57
C ASP A 88 -3.43 6.49 2.92
N PHE A 89 -4.43 6.32 2.04
CA PHE A 89 -5.78 6.85 2.28
C PHE A 89 -6.43 6.25 3.55
N ALA A 90 -6.12 5.00 3.91
CA ALA A 90 -6.62 4.39 5.13
C ALA A 90 -6.01 5.08 6.36
N VAL A 91 -4.70 5.35 6.34
CA VAL A 91 -4.02 6.06 7.42
C VAL A 91 -4.53 7.51 7.54
N LEU A 92 -4.67 8.20 6.39
CA LEU A 92 -5.16 9.59 6.35
C LEU A 92 -6.60 9.71 6.88
N THR A 93 -7.43 8.71 6.63
CA THR A 93 -8.79 8.63 7.19
C THR A 93 -8.76 8.60 8.72
N TYR A 94 -7.93 7.75 9.32
CA TYR A 94 -7.79 7.71 10.78
C TYR A 94 -7.19 8.99 11.35
N LYS A 95 -6.20 9.57 10.67
CA LYS A 95 -5.60 10.84 11.08
C LYS A 95 -6.65 11.97 11.14
N GLN A 96 -7.58 12.03 10.17
CA GLN A 96 -8.67 13.02 10.18
C GLN A 96 -9.69 12.76 11.29
N GLN A 97 -9.89 11.53 11.70
CA GLN A 97 -10.72 11.17 12.83
C GLN A 97 -10.05 11.48 14.19
N GLY A 98 -8.84 12.07 14.16
CA GLY A 98 -8.13 12.46 15.39
C GLY A 98 -7.25 11.35 15.99
N PHE A 99 -7.10 10.22 15.34
CA PHE A 99 -6.18 9.19 15.83
C PHE A 99 -4.72 9.63 15.69
N PRO A 100 -3.85 9.31 16.68
CA PRO A 100 -2.45 9.74 16.71
C PRO A 100 -1.57 8.89 15.77
N VAL A 101 -1.86 8.93 14.49
CA VAL A 101 -1.10 8.24 13.44
C VAL A 101 -0.35 9.22 12.57
N GLU A 102 0.82 8.80 12.12
CA GLU A 102 1.65 9.52 11.17
C GLU A 102 1.87 8.67 9.92
N LEU A 103 1.81 9.29 8.76
CA LEU A 103 2.05 8.64 7.48
C LEU A 103 3.46 9.01 6.99
N VAL A 104 4.19 7.99 6.57
CA VAL A 104 5.54 8.15 6.01
C VAL A 104 5.56 7.51 4.63
N TRP A 105 6.01 8.27 3.63
CA TRP A 105 6.34 7.78 2.30
C TRP A 105 7.88 7.67 2.22
N PRO A 106 8.44 6.46 2.34
CA PRO A 106 9.89 6.30 2.18
C PRO A 106 10.29 6.48 0.72
N ASP A 107 11.55 6.83 0.47
CA ASP A 107 12.09 6.86 -0.88
C ASP A 107 11.87 5.53 -1.60
N GLY A 108 11.34 5.61 -2.81
CA GLY A 108 10.90 4.44 -3.56
C GLY A 108 9.65 3.79 -2.95
N THR A 109 8.62 4.58 -2.69
CA THR A 109 7.30 4.10 -2.28
C THR A 109 6.61 3.37 -3.44
N GLY A 110 6.09 2.17 -3.17
CA GLY A 110 5.19 1.47 -4.11
C GLY A 110 3.83 2.15 -4.19
N TYR A 111 3.11 1.91 -5.26
CA TYR A 111 1.77 2.43 -5.46
C TYR A 111 0.89 1.41 -6.18
N GLU A 112 -0.41 1.62 -6.12
CA GLU A 112 -1.45 0.86 -6.80
C GLU A 112 -2.25 1.81 -7.70
N LEU A 113 -2.70 1.31 -8.83
CA LEU A 113 -3.64 2.01 -9.71
C LEU A 113 -5.00 1.34 -9.61
N GLU A 114 -6.00 2.08 -9.16
CA GLU A 114 -7.39 1.65 -9.23
C GLU A 114 -7.86 1.70 -10.68
N VAL A 115 -8.47 0.62 -11.14
CA VAL A 115 -8.94 0.48 -12.51
C VAL A 115 -10.38 0.03 -12.57
N ASN A 116 -11.10 0.47 -13.60
CA ASN A 116 -12.43 0.02 -13.93
C ASN A 116 -12.40 -0.69 -15.28
N ALA A 117 -13.12 -1.78 -15.44
CA ALA A 117 -13.17 -2.54 -16.68
C ALA A 117 -14.57 -3.02 -17.03
N LEU A 118 -14.88 -3.06 -18.33
CA LEU A 118 -16.08 -3.70 -18.84
C LEU A 118 -15.83 -5.21 -18.99
N LEU A 119 -16.63 -6.00 -18.30
CA LEU A 119 -16.56 -7.45 -18.42
C LEU A 119 -17.13 -7.92 -19.78
N LYS A 120 -16.48 -8.88 -20.41
CA LYS A 120 -16.99 -9.53 -21.62
C LYS A 120 -18.33 -10.20 -21.29
N GLY A 121 -19.33 -9.92 -22.12
CA GLY A 121 -20.69 -10.48 -21.92
C GLY A 121 -21.53 -9.76 -20.86
N ALA A 122 -21.13 -8.56 -20.40
CA ALA A 122 -21.95 -7.75 -19.51
C ALA A 122 -23.35 -7.49 -20.11
N ARG A 123 -24.42 -7.77 -19.33
CA ARG A 123 -25.81 -7.65 -19.79
C ARG A 123 -26.18 -6.22 -20.17
N ASN A 124 -25.65 -5.22 -19.46
CA ASN A 124 -25.93 -3.80 -19.65
C ASN A 124 -24.66 -3.06 -20.14
N ALA A 125 -24.04 -3.56 -21.22
CA ALA A 125 -22.75 -3.05 -21.71
C ALA A 125 -22.77 -1.54 -21.99
N GLU A 126 -23.86 -1.00 -22.58
CA GLU A 126 -23.96 0.44 -22.88
C GLU A 126 -24.04 1.31 -21.62
N ALA A 127 -24.78 0.86 -20.60
CA ALA A 127 -24.83 1.55 -19.33
C ALA A 127 -23.46 1.47 -18.60
N ALA A 128 -22.80 0.32 -18.67
CA ALA A 128 -21.47 0.14 -18.10
C ALA A 128 -20.43 1.04 -18.79
N LYS A 129 -20.45 1.20 -20.11
CA LYS A 129 -19.57 2.12 -20.84
C LYS A 129 -19.78 3.57 -20.37
N ARG A 130 -21.04 4.03 -20.25
CA ARG A 130 -21.35 5.36 -19.71
C ARG A 130 -20.82 5.56 -18.30
N PHE A 131 -20.90 4.53 -17.46
CA PHE A 131 -20.31 4.57 -16.12
C PHE A 131 -18.79 4.68 -16.18
N LEU A 132 -18.12 3.92 -17.06
CA LEU A 132 -16.67 3.98 -17.23
C LEU A 132 -16.22 5.36 -17.70
N ASP A 133 -16.93 5.97 -18.66
CA ASP A 133 -16.64 7.33 -19.13
C ASP A 133 -16.81 8.35 -17.99
N TRP A 134 -17.86 8.20 -17.18
CA TRP A 134 -18.05 9.02 -15.99
C TRP A 134 -16.94 8.81 -14.97
N ALA A 135 -16.54 7.55 -14.73
CA ALA A 135 -15.56 7.18 -13.71
C ALA A 135 -14.16 7.81 -13.91
N ILE A 136 -13.84 8.21 -15.15
CA ILE A 136 -12.60 8.94 -15.48
C ILE A 136 -12.82 10.44 -15.67
N SER A 137 -14.04 10.94 -15.46
CA SER A 137 -14.38 12.36 -15.65
C SER A 137 -13.80 13.24 -14.52
N LEU A 138 -13.70 14.54 -14.78
CA LEU A 138 -13.30 15.53 -13.78
C LEU A 138 -14.17 15.48 -12.52
N ASN A 139 -15.48 15.26 -12.69
CA ASN A 139 -16.41 15.18 -11.56
C ASN A 139 -16.14 13.94 -10.69
N ALA A 140 -15.88 12.78 -11.31
CA ALA A 140 -15.50 11.58 -10.60
C ALA A 140 -14.15 11.74 -9.88
N MET A 141 -13.15 12.32 -10.55
CA MET A 141 -11.83 12.57 -9.94
C MET A 141 -11.93 13.53 -8.75
N ARG A 142 -12.75 14.57 -8.83
CA ARG A 142 -13.03 15.46 -7.68
C ARG A 142 -13.74 14.73 -6.54
N ALA A 143 -14.63 13.77 -6.86
CA ALA A 143 -15.28 12.94 -5.85
C ALA A 143 -14.26 12.00 -5.18
N TYR A 144 -13.41 11.31 -5.94
CA TYR A 144 -12.34 10.46 -5.41
C TYR A 144 -11.38 11.24 -4.51
N ALA A 145 -10.99 12.45 -4.94
CA ALA A 145 -10.11 13.30 -4.15
C ALA A 145 -10.67 13.63 -2.76
N LYS A 146 -11.99 13.69 -2.58
CA LYS A 146 -12.62 13.88 -1.26
C LYS A 146 -12.35 12.74 -0.30
N TRP A 147 -12.13 11.54 -0.80
CA TRP A 147 -11.79 10.34 -0.02
C TRP A 147 -10.27 10.17 0.18
N LYS A 148 -9.48 11.18 -0.20
CA LYS A 148 -8.04 11.25 -0.01
C LYS A 148 -7.25 10.19 -0.75
N MET A 149 -7.75 9.79 -1.89
CA MET A 149 -6.99 9.03 -2.86
C MET A 149 -6.21 10.00 -3.75
N GLY A 150 -4.96 9.71 -4.02
CA GLY A 150 -4.24 10.37 -5.10
C GLY A 150 -4.98 10.08 -6.40
N VAL A 151 -5.29 11.13 -7.19
CA VAL A 151 -5.98 10.96 -8.48
C VAL A 151 -5.01 11.16 -9.63
N THR A 152 -5.24 10.43 -10.73
CA THR A 152 -4.36 10.46 -11.90
C THR A 152 -4.62 11.66 -12.81
N MET A 153 -5.71 12.43 -12.59
CA MET A 153 -6.06 13.60 -13.41
C MET A 153 -5.28 14.84 -12.97
N PRO A 154 -4.49 15.46 -13.86
CA PRO A 154 -3.80 16.72 -13.57
C PRO A 154 -4.76 17.82 -13.13
N GLY A 155 -4.33 18.67 -12.18
CA GLY A 155 -5.11 19.82 -11.69
C GLY A 155 -6.23 19.46 -10.68
N VAL A 156 -6.46 18.21 -10.39
CA VAL A 156 -7.31 17.79 -9.28
C VAL A 156 -6.45 17.57 -8.05
N THR A 157 -6.62 18.44 -7.05
CA THR A 157 -5.95 18.30 -5.77
C THR A 157 -6.79 17.45 -4.84
N ALA A 158 -6.18 16.42 -4.30
CA ALA A 158 -6.69 15.74 -3.11
C ALA A 158 -6.61 16.71 -1.91
N GLY A 159 -7.46 16.53 -0.89
CA GLY A 159 -7.60 17.48 0.22
C GLY A 159 -6.27 17.85 0.92
N PRO A 160 -6.28 18.77 1.89
CA PRO A 160 -5.10 19.47 2.40
C PRO A 160 -4.04 18.61 3.09
N HIS A 161 -4.30 17.35 3.32
CA HIS A 161 -3.36 16.42 3.97
C HIS A 161 -2.86 15.30 3.03
N VAL A 162 -3.24 15.33 1.76
CA VAL A 162 -2.80 14.34 0.76
C VAL A 162 -1.68 14.98 -0.07
N PRO A 163 -0.48 14.40 -0.11
CA PRO A 163 0.56 14.92 -0.97
C PRO A 163 0.12 14.82 -2.42
N GLN A 164 0.56 15.77 -3.21
CA GLN A 164 0.39 15.64 -4.65
C GLN A 164 1.26 14.48 -5.14
N LEU A 165 0.74 13.62 -6.01
CA LEU A 165 1.45 12.40 -6.44
C LEU A 165 2.87 12.67 -6.94
N HIS A 166 3.11 13.81 -7.59
CA HIS A 166 4.44 14.19 -8.08
C HIS A 166 5.43 14.57 -6.96
N THR A 167 4.98 14.76 -5.72
CA THR A 167 5.85 15.04 -4.56
C THR A 167 6.20 13.76 -3.78
N VAL A 168 5.53 12.66 -4.08
CA VAL A 168 5.83 11.35 -3.45
C VAL A 168 6.89 10.64 -4.27
N PRO A 169 7.97 10.14 -3.66
CA PRO A 169 9.05 9.45 -4.36
C PRO A 169 8.61 8.04 -4.78
N LEU A 170 7.76 7.95 -5.79
CA LEU A 170 7.19 6.69 -6.28
C LEU A 170 8.22 5.85 -7.04
N LEU A 171 8.13 4.53 -6.86
CA LEU A 171 8.84 3.56 -7.69
C LEU A 171 8.23 3.50 -9.09
N LYS A 172 9.06 3.27 -10.08
CA LYS A 172 8.58 2.87 -11.41
C LYS A 172 8.25 1.38 -11.38
N VAL A 173 7.03 1.04 -10.98
CA VAL A 173 6.54 -0.34 -10.91
C VAL A 173 6.16 -0.82 -12.31
N ASP A 174 6.69 -1.99 -12.71
CA ASP A 174 6.24 -2.70 -13.91
C ASP A 174 5.06 -3.61 -13.52
N PHE A 175 3.84 -3.12 -13.76
CA PHE A 175 2.62 -3.86 -13.45
C PHE A 175 2.40 -5.07 -14.37
N GLN A 176 2.91 -5.03 -15.60
CA GLN A 176 2.85 -6.18 -16.51
C GLN A 176 3.72 -7.30 -15.96
N TRP A 177 4.99 -7.01 -15.67
CA TRP A 177 5.89 -7.98 -15.03
C TRP A 177 5.30 -8.52 -13.72
N ALA A 178 4.75 -7.67 -12.88
CA ALA A 178 4.14 -8.07 -11.62
C ALA A 178 2.96 -9.04 -11.81
N GLY A 179 2.12 -8.79 -12.82
CA GLY A 179 1.02 -9.64 -13.20
C GLY A 179 1.47 -11.01 -13.73
N GLU A 180 2.41 -11.00 -14.68
CA GLU A 180 2.97 -12.21 -15.29
C GLU A 180 3.71 -13.11 -14.26
N ASN A 181 4.37 -12.50 -13.29
CA ASN A 181 5.13 -13.21 -12.24
C ASN A 181 4.34 -13.44 -10.94
N ARG A 182 3.06 -13.06 -10.90
CA ARG A 182 2.28 -13.08 -9.66
C ARG A 182 2.31 -14.44 -8.97
N GLN A 183 2.03 -15.52 -9.70
CA GLN A 183 1.99 -16.86 -9.12
C GLN A 183 3.37 -17.26 -8.58
N ARG A 184 4.43 -17.07 -9.34
CA ARG A 184 5.80 -17.37 -8.94
C ARG A 184 6.21 -16.62 -7.67
N ILE A 185 5.88 -15.34 -7.57
CA ILE A 185 6.16 -14.51 -6.39
C ILE A 185 5.39 -15.03 -5.16
N LEU A 186 4.11 -15.38 -5.33
CA LEU A 186 3.29 -15.90 -4.23
C LEU A 186 3.76 -17.28 -3.76
N ASP A 187 4.19 -18.14 -4.67
CA ASP A 187 4.74 -19.46 -4.33
C ASP A 187 6.07 -19.31 -3.57
N GLU A 188 6.93 -18.40 -4.00
CA GLU A 188 8.18 -18.10 -3.30
C GLU A 188 7.92 -17.48 -1.90
N TRP A 189 6.93 -16.58 -1.79
CA TRP A 189 6.48 -16.08 -0.51
C TRP A 189 6.01 -17.21 0.41
N LYS A 190 5.13 -18.07 -0.09
CA LYS A 190 4.62 -19.23 0.65
C LYS A 190 5.75 -20.13 1.15
N ARG A 191 6.71 -20.41 0.27
CA ARG A 191 7.86 -21.24 0.61
C ARG A 191 8.72 -20.65 1.76
N ARG A 192 8.86 -19.32 1.79
CA ARG A 192 9.73 -18.65 2.79
C ARG A 192 9.04 -18.34 4.11
N PHE A 193 7.78 -17.94 4.08
CA PHE A 193 7.11 -17.26 5.21
C PHE A 193 5.85 -17.97 5.72
N THR A 194 5.43 -19.10 5.12
CA THR A 194 4.35 -19.89 5.69
C THR A 194 4.95 -20.83 6.74
N ARG A 195 4.65 -20.52 7.98
CA ARG A 195 4.96 -21.37 9.14
C ARG A 195 3.77 -22.25 9.46
#